data_94c98fb0c43d63f648e13d064cc0ba88
#
_entry.id   94c98fb0c43d63f648e13d064cc0ba88
#
_cell.length_a   1.000
_cell.length_b   1.000
_cell.length_c   1.000
_cell.angle_alpha   90.00
_cell.angle_beta   90.00
_cell.angle_gamma   90.00
#
_symmetry.space_group_name_H-M   'P 1'
#
loop_
_entity.id
_entity.type
_entity.pdbx_description
1 polymer ?
#
loop_
_entity_poly.entity_id
_entity_poly.type
_entity_poly.pdbx_seq_one_letter_code
_entity_poly.pdbx_strand_id
1 'polypeptide(L)'
;MENKLALVICSREKNKEKEEFVEELKKTSGCDMQVFFIINPNGISLTQIYSQMLSSKDIDADVILFIHDDIDFLRKGWGKELLRLFKEHSDYGIIGVAGSAQFDEKGAWWNYEKKYGQVLHRHNGKSWLTAFSPLLKEDLKEVVVIDGLFIGVHKKRITKGFDENIKGFNMYDIDFCLANYLDGNTKIGVTTNIRIAHNSIGELKPEWYENRDMINEKYGKYFPIDIEK
;
A
#
# COMPACT_ATOMS: atom_id res chain seq x y z
N MET A 1 18.42 -7.79 -15.39
CA MET A 1 17.20 -7.35 -16.11
C MET A 1 16.58 -6.22 -15.32
N GLU A 2 16.01 -5.26 -16.01
CA GLU A 2 15.31 -4.14 -15.35
C GLU A 2 13.93 -4.61 -14.92
N ASN A 3 13.51 -4.33 -13.66
CA ASN A 3 12.20 -4.71 -13.17
C ASN A 3 11.10 -4.01 -13.99
N LYS A 4 10.04 -4.73 -14.33
CA LYS A 4 8.83 -4.18 -14.98
C LYS A 4 7.80 -3.82 -13.92
N LEU A 5 7.02 -2.76 -14.15
CA LEU A 5 5.94 -2.28 -13.27
C LEU A 5 4.57 -2.61 -13.84
N ALA A 6 3.68 -3.11 -12.99
CA ALA A 6 2.25 -3.11 -13.22
C ALA A 6 1.55 -2.26 -12.16
N LEU A 7 0.57 -1.47 -12.58
CA LEU A 7 -0.27 -0.64 -11.72
C LEU A 7 -1.67 -1.23 -11.66
N VAL A 8 -2.20 -1.46 -10.47
CA VAL A 8 -3.54 -1.97 -10.20
C VAL A 8 -4.34 -0.93 -9.45
N ILE A 9 -5.46 -0.52 -10.02
CA ILE A 9 -6.38 0.46 -9.46
C ILE A 9 -7.76 -0.17 -9.41
N CYS A 10 -8.40 -0.14 -8.23
CA CYS A 10 -9.78 -0.58 -8.07
C CYS A 10 -10.66 0.65 -7.86
N SER A 11 -11.71 0.81 -8.67
CA SER A 11 -12.65 1.92 -8.60
C SER A 11 -14.09 1.43 -8.65
N ARG A 12 -15.01 2.15 -8.02
CA ARG A 12 -16.44 1.82 -8.08
C ARG A 12 -17.07 2.09 -9.44
N GLU A 13 -16.49 3.03 -10.18
CA GLU A 13 -17.01 3.48 -11.46
C GLU A 13 -15.90 3.78 -12.46
N LYS A 14 -16.26 3.80 -13.74
CA LYS A 14 -15.44 4.33 -14.82
C LYS A 14 -16.13 5.57 -15.38
N ASN A 15 -15.45 6.68 -15.35
CA ASN A 15 -15.89 7.95 -15.93
C ASN A 15 -14.69 8.69 -16.55
N LYS A 16 -14.97 9.83 -17.18
CA LYS A 16 -13.95 10.62 -17.87
C LYS A 16 -12.81 11.06 -16.91
N GLU A 17 -13.15 11.43 -15.69
CA GLU A 17 -12.17 11.85 -14.67
C GLU A 17 -11.20 10.71 -14.34
N LYS A 18 -11.70 9.47 -14.20
CA LYS A 18 -10.86 8.30 -13.95
C LYS A 18 -10.00 7.92 -15.17
N GLU A 19 -10.48 8.15 -16.38
CA GLU A 19 -9.68 7.96 -17.60
C GLU A 19 -8.54 9.00 -17.66
N GLU A 20 -8.81 10.28 -17.38
CA GLU A 20 -7.81 11.34 -17.31
C GLU A 20 -6.78 11.06 -16.19
N PHE A 21 -7.23 10.56 -15.04
CA PHE A 21 -6.37 10.11 -13.93
C PHE A 21 -5.38 9.03 -14.39
N VAL A 22 -5.84 7.99 -15.06
CA VAL A 22 -4.97 6.91 -15.58
C VAL A 22 -3.95 7.44 -16.58
N GLU A 23 -4.36 8.33 -17.49
CA GLU A 23 -3.44 8.94 -18.46
C GLU A 23 -2.38 9.84 -17.78
N GLU A 24 -2.75 10.57 -16.73
CA GLU A 24 -1.78 11.37 -15.96
C GLU A 24 -0.79 10.47 -15.20
N LEU A 25 -1.24 9.35 -14.65
CA LEU A 25 -0.35 8.36 -14.02
C LEU A 25 0.68 7.83 -15.01
N LYS A 26 0.28 7.47 -16.23
CA LYS A 26 1.20 7.02 -17.29
C LYS A 26 2.22 8.09 -17.65
N LYS A 27 1.80 9.35 -17.82
CA LYS A 27 2.68 10.48 -18.16
C LYS A 27 3.70 10.80 -17.07
N THR A 28 3.32 10.58 -15.81
CA THR A 28 4.12 11.01 -14.66
C THR A 28 4.93 9.90 -14.02
N SER A 29 4.70 8.63 -14.36
CA SER A 29 5.41 7.48 -13.80
C SER A 29 6.92 7.50 -14.02
N GLY A 30 7.37 7.98 -15.18
CA GLY A 30 8.79 7.98 -15.57
C GLY A 30 9.31 6.62 -16.02
N CYS A 31 8.43 5.64 -16.23
CA CYS A 31 8.73 4.31 -16.76
C CYS A 31 7.54 3.75 -17.54
N ASP A 32 7.80 2.76 -18.38
CA ASP A 32 6.73 1.98 -18.99
C ASP A 32 6.09 1.07 -17.95
N MET A 33 4.75 0.93 -18.02
CA MET A 33 4.00 0.08 -17.09
C MET A 33 2.73 -0.49 -17.73
N GLN A 34 2.33 -1.67 -17.28
CA GLN A 34 0.98 -2.17 -17.50
C GLN A 34 0.02 -1.49 -16.52
N VAL A 35 -1.18 -1.14 -16.96
CA VAL A 35 -2.22 -0.56 -16.08
C VAL A 35 -3.48 -1.40 -16.13
N PHE A 36 -3.91 -1.84 -14.96
CA PHE A 36 -5.13 -2.60 -14.72
C PHE A 36 -6.10 -1.72 -13.92
N PHE A 37 -7.08 -1.17 -14.60
CA PHE A 37 -8.16 -0.40 -13.98
C PHE A 37 -9.38 -1.29 -13.81
N ILE A 38 -9.67 -1.69 -12.57
CA ILE A 38 -10.70 -2.66 -12.22
C ILE A 38 -11.96 -1.92 -11.78
N ILE A 39 -13.07 -2.14 -12.47
CA ILE A 39 -14.36 -1.57 -12.07
C ILE A 39 -15.05 -2.52 -11.12
N ASN A 40 -15.33 -2.04 -9.90
CA ASN A 40 -15.92 -2.81 -8.81
C ASN A 40 -17.22 -2.14 -8.29
N PRO A 41 -18.28 -2.08 -9.07
CA PRO A 41 -19.52 -1.41 -8.69
C PRO A 41 -20.27 -2.14 -7.58
N ASN A 42 -20.05 -3.45 -7.44
CA ASN A 42 -20.74 -4.32 -6.48
C ASN A 42 -20.02 -4.44 -5.13
N GLY A 43 -18.89 -3.73 -4.94
CA GLY A 43 -18.17 -3.75 -3.68
C GLY A 43 -17.56 -5.09 -3.30
N ILE A 44 -17.04 -5.85 -4.28
CA ILE A 44 -16.21 -7.04 -4.01
C ILE A 44 -15.03 -6.60 -3.14
N SER A 45 -14.64 -7.41 -2.17
CA SER A 45 -13.53 -7.11 -1.26
C SER A 45 -12.24 -6.85 -2.02
N LEU A 46 -11.45 -5.87 -1.59
CA LEU A 46 -10.15 -5.58 -2.20
C LEU A 46 -9.22 -6.78 -2.15
N THR A 47 -9.29 -7.58 -1.09
CA THR A 47 -8.52 -8.81 -0.94
C THR A 47 -8.74 -9.79 -2.08
N GLN A 48 -9.99 -9.99 -2.50
CA GLN A 48 -10.32 -10.88 -3.62
C GLN A 48 -9.76 -10.34 -4.94
N ILE A 49 -9.93 -9.03 -5.19
CA ILE A 49 -9.42 -8.37 -6.41
C ILE A 49 -7.89 -8.41 -6.42
N TYR A 50 -7.25 -8.02 -5.32
CA TYR A 50 -5.79 -7.95 -5.24
C TYR A 50 -5.15 -9.33 -5.25
N SER A 51 -5.78 -10.35 -4.65
CA SER A 51 -5.35 -11.75 -4.73
C SER A 51 -5.36 -12.25 -6.18
N GLN A 52 -6.45 -11.98 -6.93
CA GLN A 52 -6.55 -12.33 -8.35
C GLN A 52 -5.49 -11.63 -9.17
N MET A 53 -5.27 -10.33 -8.95
CA MET A 53 -4.26 -9.57 -9.68
C MET A 53 -2.85 -10.03 -9.36
N LEU A 54 -2.55 -10.32 -8.08
CA LEU A 54 -1.23 -10.80 -7.66
C LEU A 54 -0.86 -12.14 -8.31
N SER A 55 -1.85 -13.02 -8.53
CA SER A 55 -1.69 -14.33 -9.16
C SER A 55 -1.91 -14.33 -10.68
N SER A 56 -2.30 -13.20 -11.27
CA SER A 56 -2.65 -13.13 -12.69
C SER A 56 -1.44 -13.39 -13.60
N LYS A 57 -1.65 -14.23 -14.60
CA LYS A 57 -0.67 -14.50 -15.67
C LYS A 57 -0.59 -13.37 -16.70
N ASP A 58 -1.59 -12.48 -16.74
CA ASP A 58 -1.63 -11.34 -17.65
C ASP A 58 -0.70 -10.22 -17.19
N ILE A 59 -0.24 -10.28 -15.94
CA ILE A 59 0.73 -9.33 -15.39
C ILE A 59 2.16 -9.79 -15.68
N ASP A 60 2.73 -9.26 -16.76
CA ASP A 60 4.16 -9.42 -17.11
C ASP A 60 5.00 -8.33 -16.42
N ALA A 61 5.03 -8.37 -15.08
CA ALA A 61 5.79 -7.44 -14.27
C ALA A 61 6.37 -8.13 -13.04
N ASP A 62 7.54 -7.66 -12.58
CA ASP A 62 8.18 -8.10 -11.34
C ASP A 62 7.62 -7.37 -10.13
N VAL A 63 7.23 -6.10 -10.33
CA VAL A 63 6.67 -5.22 -9.31
C VAL A 63 5.22 -4.89 -9.66
N ILE A 64 4.33 -5.08 -8.70
CA ILE A 64 2.94 -4.63 -8.78
C ILE A 64 2.74 -3.52 -7.77
N LEU A 65 2.14 -2.42 -8.20
CA LEU A 65 1.71 -1.33 -7.34
C LEU A 65 0.19 -1.30 -7.27
N PHE A 66 -0.35 -1.52 -6.08
CA PHE A 66 -1.77 -1.34 -5.77
C PHE A 66 -1.97 0.06 -5.19
N ILE A 67 -2.90 0.83 -5.73
CA ILE A 67 -3.23 2.17 -5.24
C ILE A 67 -4.73 2.40 -5.17
N HIS A 68 -5.13 3.31 -4.28
CA HIS A 68 -6.49 3.85 -4.29
C HIS A 68 -6.72 4.72 -5.55
N ASP A 69 -7.96 4.84 -5.97
CA ASP A 69 -8.37 5.60 -7.16
C ASP A 69 -8.58 7.10 -6.89
N ASP A 70 -8.22 7.56 -5.70
CA ASP A 70 -8.35 8.93 -5.20
C ASP A 70 -7.03 9.49 -4.66
N ILE A 71 -5.89 8.99 -5.15
CA ILE A 71 -4.56 9.56 -4.84
C ILE A 71 -3.97 10.31 -6.03
N ASP A 72 -3.18 11.33 -5.75
CA ASP A 72 -2.35 12.00 -6.76
C ASP A 72 -0.87 11.90 -6.40
N PHE A 73 -0.01 11.64 -7.37
CA PHE A 73 1.43 11.74 -7.17
C PHE A 73 1.89 13.19 -7.27
N LEU A 74 2.55 13.70 -6.23
CA LEU A 74 3.01 15.08 -6.14
C LEU A 74 4.32 15.35 -6.91
N ARG A 75 4.97 14.30 -7.41
CA ARG A 75 6.20 14.38 -8.20
C ARG A 75 6.18 13.40 -9.36
N LYS A 76 6.74 13.82 -10.49
CA LYS A 76 6.97 12.94 -11.64
C LYS A 76 8.11 11.96 -11.34
N GLY A 77 8.12 10.81 -12.03
CA GLY A 77 9.13 9.77 -11.88
C GLY A 77 8.87 8.80 -10.73
N TRP A 78 7.69 8.80 -10.14
CA TRP A 78 7.33 7.96 -9.00
C TRP A 78 7.45 6.46 -9.30
N GLY A 79 7.09 6.02 -10.50
CA GLY A 79 7.21 4.62 -10.90
C GLY A 79 8.67 4.20 -11.09
N LYS A 80 9.47 5.05 -11.75
CA LYS A 80 10.92 4.85 -11.86
C LYS A 80 11.58 4.78 -10.49
N GLU A 81 11.15 5.64 -9.55
CA GLU A 81 11.67 5.65 -8.19
C GLU A 81 11.30 4.36 -7.43
N LEU A 82 10.06 3.88 -7.56
CA LEU A 82 9.66 2.60 -6.95
C LEU A 82 10.50 1.43 -7.48
N LEU A 83 10.73 1.37 -8.79
CA LEU A 83 11.58 0.35 -9.40
C LEU A 83 13.04 0.44 -8.92
N ARG A 84 13.58 1.67 -8.77
CA ARG A 84 14.92 1.91 -8.20
C ARG A 84 15.01 1.38 -6.78
N LEU A 85 14.04 1.72 -5.93
CA LEU A 85 13.99 1.25 -4.54
C LEU A 85 14.04 -0.27 -4.45
N PHE A 86 13.21 -0.97 -5.20
CA PHE A 86 13.25 -2.44 -5.25
C PHE A 86 14.55 -3.00 -5.83
N LYS A 87 15.21 -2.30 -6.75
CA LYS A 87 16.48 -2.73 -7.32
C LYS A 87 17.62 -2.60 -6.32
N GLU A 88 17.68 -1.51 -5.59
CA GLU A 88 18.79 -1.17 -4.68
C GLU A 88 18.61 -1.84 -3.30
N HIS A 89 17.38 -2.14 -2.90
CA HIS A 89 17.04 -2.77 -1.61
C HIS A 89 16.37 -4.14 -1.83
N SER A 90 17.21 -5.15 -2.11
CA SER A 90 16.74 -6.49 -2.53
C SER A 90 16.09 -7.32 -1.42
N ASP A 91 16.24 -6.95 -0.17
CA ASP A 91 15.64 -7.56 1.02
C ASP A 91 14.20 -7.08 1.29
N TYR A 92 13.76 -6.00 0.63
CA TYR A 92 12.39 -5.50 0.75
C TYR A 92 11.48 -6.13 -0.31
N GLY A 93 10.36 -6.70 0.12
CA GLY A 93 9.31 -7.24 -0.76
C GLY A 93 8.08 -6.37 -0.84
N ILE A 94 7.87 -5.48 0.15
CA ILE A 94 6.74 -4.58 0.23
C ILE A 94 7.23 -3.16 0.54
N ILE A 95 6.76 -2.16 -0.20
CA ILE A 95 7.09 -0.74 0.00
C ILE A 95 5.81 0.09 0.00
N GLY A 96 5.66 0.93 1.05
CA GLY A 96 4.59 1.91 1.19
C GLY A 96 5.13 3.33 1.35
N VAL A 97 4.22 4.30 1.54
CA VAL A 97 4.54 5.73 1.76
C VAL A 97 4.19 6.21 3.17
N ALA A 98 3.47 5.40 3.92
CA ALA A 98 3.16 5.61 5.34
C ALA A 98 3.00 4.25 6.04
N GLY A 99 3.37 4.16 7.32
CA GLY A 99 3.29 2.93 8.10
C GLY A 99 3.95 3.02 9.46
N SER A 100 4.03 1.89 10.17
CA SER A 100 4.57 1.83 11.52
C SER A 100 5.52 0.67 11.73
N ALA A 101 6.60 0.93 12.53
CA ALA A 101 7.50 -0.08 13.07
C ALA A 101 6.93 -0.78 14.32
N GLN A 102 5.73 -0.36 14.76
CA GLN A 102 5.01 -0.92 15.89
C GLN A 102 3.61 -1.36 15.47
N PHE A 103 3.13 -2.46 16.07
CA PHE A 103 1.75 -2.92 15.90
C PHE A 103 1.28 -3.73 17.11
N ASP A 104 0.00 -3.58 17.49
CA ASP A 104 -0.64 -4.31 18.58
C ASP A 104 -2.14 -4.56 18.29
N GLU A 105 -2.84 -5.13 19.27
CA GLU A 105 -4.25 -5.48 19.20
C GLU A 105 -5.22 -4.30 18.93
N LYS A 106 -4.77 -3.05 19.12
CA LYS A 106 -5.61 -1.85 18.83
C LYS A 106 -5.79 -1.63 17.34
N GLY A 107 -4.86 -2.10 16.51
CA GLY A 107 -4.96 -2.10 15.06
C GLY A 107 -4.74 -0.76 14.35
N ALA A 108 -4.73 0.34 15.09
CA ALA A 108 -4.62 1.70 14.54
C ALA A 108 -3.16 2.15 14.46
N TRP A 109 -2.43 1.71 13.43
CA TRP A 109 -1.00 1.94 13.26
C TRP A 109 -0.58 3.42 13.34
N TRP A 110 -1.46 4.33 12.94
CA TRP A 110 -1.22 5.78 12.97
C TRP A 110 -1.20 6.40 14.38
N ASN A 111 -1.54 5.64 15.41
CA ASN A 111 -1.52 6.08 16.81
C ASN A 111 -0.22 5.72 17.52
N TYR A 112 0.68 4.93 16.91
CA TYR A 112 1.95 4.55 17.56
C TYR A 112 3.00 5.66 17.43
N GLU A 113 4.04 5.57 18.26
CA GLU A 113 5.14 6.55 18.28
C GLU A 113 6.07 6.36 17.08
N LYS A 114 6.44 5.09 16.78
CA LYS A 114 7.38 4.74 15.71
C LYS A 114 6.63 4.54 14.39
N LYS A 115 6.13 5.62 13.85
CA LYS A 115 5.42 5.69 12.57
C LYS A 115 6.12 6.62 11.61
N TYR A 116 6.07 6.31 10.32
CA TYR A 116 6.88 6.94 9.29
C TYR A 116 6.05 7.28 8.06
N GLY A 117 6.54 8.27 7.31
CA GLY A 117 5.93 8.69 6.07
C GLY A 117 5.16 10.02 6.15
N GLN A 118 4.64 10.44 5.01
CA GLN A 118 3.88 11.69 4.87
C GLN A 118 2.80 11.55 3.81
N VAL A 119 1.60 12.03 4.10
CA VAL A 119 0.46 12.07 3.17
C VAL A 119 -0.17 13.45 3.20
N LEU A 120 -0.30 14.09 2.02
CA LEU A 120 -1.09 15.31 1.86
C LEU A 120 -2.56 14.92 1.71
N HIS A 121 -3.41 15.30 2.65
CA HIS A 121 -4.85 15.07 2.52
C HIS A 121 -5.51 16.27 1.85
N ARG A 122 -6.54 15.98 1.02
CA ARG A 122 -7.42 16.98 0.42
C ARG A 122 -8.86 16.56 0.61
N HIS A 123 -9.64 17.39 1.26
CA HIS A 123 -11.05 17.10 1.48
C HIS A 123 -11.84 18.40 1.69
N ASN A 124 -13.02 18.52 1.04
CA ASN A 124 -13.92 19.67 1.16
C ASN A 124 -13.21 21.03 0.98
N GLY A 125 -12.35 21.13 -0.05
CA GLY A 125 -11.63 22.37 -0.36
C GLY A 125 -10.48 22.72 0.59
N LYS A 126 -10.19 21.87 1.58
CA LYS A 126 -9.06 22.02 2.50
C LYS A 126 -7.94 21.04 2.13
N SER A 127 -6.71 21.46 2.41
CA SER A 127 -5.52 20.58 2.28
C SER A 127 -4.68 20.68 3.55
N TRP A 128 -4.18 19.54 4.03
CA TRP A 128 -3.25 19.50 5.17
C TRP A 128 -2.29 18.33 5.03
N LEU A 129 -1.07 18.52 5.51
CA LEU A 129 -0.05 17.49 5.54
C LEU A 129 -0.14 16.71 6.86
N THR A 130 -0.36 15.39 6.77
CA THR A 130 -0.11 14.49 7.89
C THR A 130 1.32 13.97 7.76
N ALA A 131 2.20 14.50 8.60
CA ALA A 131 3.58 14.06 8.70
C ALA A 131 3.72 13.11 9.91
N PHE A 132 3.76 11.82 9.65
CA PHE A 132 4.00 10.80 10.69
C PHE A 132 5.46 10.83 11.17
N SER A 133 6.37 11.26 10.29
CA SER A 133 7.77 11.52 10.59
C SER A 133 8.29 12.71 9.75
N PRO A 134 9.47 13.27 10.06
CA PRO A 134 10.24 14.06 9.12
C PRO A 134 10.52 13.27 7.84
N LEU A 135 10.99 13.97 6.80
CA LEU A 135 11.52 13.29 5.62
C LEU A 135 12.68 12.38 6.04
N LEU A 136 12.63 11.15 5.57
CA LEU A 136 13.68 10.17 5.83
C LEU A 136 14.98 10.60 5.15
N LYS A 137 16.11 10.35 5.80
CA LYS A 137 17.45 10.52 5.21
C LYS A 137 17.84 9.30 4.38
N GLU A 138 17.40 8.14 4.82
CA GLU A 138 17.50 6.86 4.11
C GLU A 138 16.36 6.72 3.09
N ASP A 139 16.57 5.90 2.07
CA ASP A 139 15.58 5.60 1.04
C ASP A 139 14.34 4.89 1.59
N LEU A 140 14.58 3.96 2.53
CA LEU A 140 13.56 3.12 3.15
C LEU A 140 13.76 3.04 4.65
N LYS A 141 12.66 3.18 5.37
CA LYS A 141 12.59 2.87 6.81
C LYS A 141 11.84 1.55 6.98
N GLU A 142 12.46 0.59 7.67
CA GLU A 142 11.82 -0.69 7.96
C GLU A 142 10.63 -0.51 8.90
N VAL A 143 9.52 -1.16 8.56
CA VAL A 143 8.25 -1.11 9.30
C VAL A 143 7.60 -2.50 9.33
N VAL A 144 6.60 -2.66 10.18
CA VAL A 144 5.80 -3.91 10.28
C VAL A 144 4.57 -3.85 9.38
N VAL A 145 3.97 -2.68 9.27
CA VAL A 145 2.73 -2.45 8.50
C VAL A 145 2.81 -1.14 7.74
N ILE A 146 2.13 -1.08 6.60
CA ILE A 146 1.95 0.13 5.78
C ILE A 146 0.48 0.42 5.57
N ASP A 147 0.16 1.65 5.14
CA ASP A 147 -1.16 2.09 4.74
C ASP A 147 -1.53 1.56 3.35
N GLY A 148 -2.76 1.09 3.20
CA GLY A 148 -3.28 0.47 1.99
C GLY A 148 -3.42 1.37 0.78
N LEU A 149 -3.35 2.70 0.97
CA LEU A 149 -3.48 3.66 -0.15
C LEU A 149 -2.39 3.53 -1.22
N PHE A 150 -1.23 2.92 -0.86
CA PHE A 150 -0.11 2.66 -1.75
C PHE A 150 0.65 1.42 -1.28
N ILE A 151 0.54 0.31 -2.00
CA ILE A 151 1.21 -0.95 -1.70
C ILE A 151 2.04 -1.38 -2.90
N GLY A 152 3.35 -1.10 -2.89
CA GLY A 152 4.30 -1.64 -3.86
C GLY A 152 4.74 -3.04 -3.44
N VAL A 153 4.66 -4.00 -4.36
CA VAL A 153 4.96 -5.42 -4.09
C VAL A 153 5.92 -5.98 -5.12
N HIS A 154 7.04 -6.55 -4.70
CA HIS A 154 7.89 -7.35 -5.58
C HIS A 154 7.47 -8.82 -5.52
N LYS A 155 6.83 -9.33 -6.58
CA LYS A 155 6.16 -10.65 -6.61
C LYS A 155 7.02 -11.82 -6.10
N LYS A 156 8.31 -11.82 -6.43
CA LYS A 156 9.23 -12.92 -6.07
C LYS A 156 9.79 -12.83 -4.65
N ARG A 157 9.49 -11.73 -3.91
CA ARG A 157 10.03 -11.49 -2.57
C ARG A 157 8.99 -11.60 -1.47
N ILE A 158 7.74 -11.77 -1.84
CA ILE A 158 6.66 -12.07 -0.91
C ILE A 158 6.37 -13.57 -0.93
N THR A 159 5.85 -14.08 0.17
CA THR A 159 5.48 -15.50 0.34
C THR A 159 3.98 -15.69 0.58
N LYS A 160 3.29 -14.62 1.04
CA LYS A 160 1.86 -14.63 1.32
C LYS A 160 1.13 -13.66 0.40
N GLY A 161 -0.03 -14.08 -0.11
CA GLY A 161 -0.97 -13.24 -0.81
C GLY A 161 -1.95 -12.54 0.15
N PHE A 162 -2.92 -11.83 -0.42
CA PHE A 162 -4.01 -11.24 0.35
C PHE A 162 -4.99 -12.33 0.84
N ASP A 163 -5.40 -12.24 2.11
CA ASP A 163 -6.36 -13.19 2.70
C ASP A 163 -7.80 -12.77 2.35
N GLU A 164 -8.46 -13.57 1.52
CA GLU A 164 -9.82 -13.30 1.04
C GLU A 164 -10.91 -13.42 2.14
N ASN A 165 -10.54 -13.86 3.34
CA ASN A 165 -11.43 -13.84 4.50
C ASN A 165 -11.56 -12.43 5.09
N ILE A 166 -10.56 -11.56 4.93
CA ILE A 166 -10.65 -10.14 5.26
C ILE A 166 -11.59 -9.48 4.25
N LYS A 167 -12.74 -9.02 4.70
CA LYS A 167 -13.80 -8.50 3.83
C LYS A 167 -13.72 -6.98 3.65
N GLY A 168 -14.32 -6.51 2.55
CA GLY A 168 -14.47 -5.09 2.26
C GLY A 168 -13.17 -4.37 1.91
N PHE A 169 -12.95 -3.24 2.57
CA PHE A 169 -11.95 -2.24 2.17
C PHE A 169 -11.02 -1.82 3.32
N ASN A 170 -11.03 -2.53 4.44
CA ASN A 170 -10.26 -2.20 5.63
C ASN A 170 -9.40 -3.39 6.08
N MET A 171 -8.24 -3.10 6.68
CA MET A 171 -7.31 -4.07 7.29
C MET A 171 -6.68 -5.08 6.31
N TYR A 172 -6.97 -5.01 5.01
CA TYR A 172 -6.37 -5.88 4.00
C TYR A 172 -4.86 -5.66 3.87
N ASP A 173 -4.45 -4.42 4.03
CA ASP A 173 -3.07 -3.95 4.06
C ASP A 173 -2.33 -4.46 5.29
N ILE A 174 -2.96 -4.40 6.44
CA ILE A 174 -2.43 -4.85 7.72
C ILE A 174 -2.25 -6.37 7.71
N ASP A 175 -3.28 -7.14 7.30
CA ASP A 175 -3.18 -8.59 7.20
C ASP A 175 -2.05 -9.01 6.25
N PHE A 176 -2.00 -8.41 5.07
CA PHE A 176 -0.98 -8.69 4.07
C PHE A 176 0.44 -8.41 4.58
N CYS A 177 0.62 -7.28 5.27
CA CYS A 177 1.90 -6.94 5.88
C CYS A 177 2.30 -7.93 6.98
N LEU A 178 1.42 -8.18 7.96
CA LEU A 178 1.70 -9.08 9.07
C LEU A 178 1.99 -10.51 8.59
N ALA A 179 1.23 -11.02 7.61
CA ALA A 179 1.46 -12.34 7.03
C ALA A 179 2.88 -12.49 6.45
N ASN A 180 3.35 -11.50 5.70
CA ASN A 180 4.67 -11.51 5.08
C ASN A 180 5.79 -11.19 6.08
N TYR A 181 5.57 -10.26 7.01
CA TYR A 181 6.53 -9.91 8.06
C TYR A 181 6.81 -11.11 8.98
N LEU A 182 5.76 -11.78 9.47
CA LEU A 182 5.89 -12.91 10.40
C LEU A 182 6.44 -14.17 9.73
N ASP A 183 6.33 -14.30 8.42
CA ASP A 183 6.98 -15.38 7.65
C ASP A 183 8.51 -15.19 7.59
N GLY A 184 9.02 -13.99 7.85
CA GLY A 184 10.43 -13.69 8.04
C GLY A 184 11.30 -13.67 6.79
N ASN A 185 10.69 -13.82 5.60
CA ASN A 185 11.43 -13.92 4.34
C ASN A 185 11.58 -12.58 3.60
N THR A 186 10.90 -11.52 4.04
CA THR A 186 10.96 -10.22 3.40
C THR A 186 10.83 -9.08 4.41
N LYS A 187 11.41 -7.94 4.07
CA LYS A 187 11.22 -6.69 4.79
C LYS A 187 10.09 -5.86 4.16
N ILE A 188 9.49 -5.04 4.99
CA ILE A 188 8.49 -4.04 4.61
C ILE A 188 9.09 -2.66 4.87
N GLY A 189 8.97 -1.74 3.92
CA GLY A 189 9.57 -0.42 4.03
C GLY A 189 8.61 0.73 3.75
N VAL A 190 8.88 1.87 4.38
CA VAL A 190 8.26 3.15 4.06
C VAL A 190 9.29 4.06 3.41
N THR A 191 8.89 4.74 2.33
CA THR A 191 9.70 5.77 1.67
C THR A 191 9.04 7.14 1.74
N THR A 192 9.84 8.21 1.83
CA THR A 192 9.41 9.59 1.62
C THR A 192 9.86 10.17 0.27
N ASN A 193 10.51 9.36 -0.56
CA ASN A 193 10.92 9.75 -1.92
C ASN A 193 9.72 9.83 -2.87
N ILE A 194 8.71 9.00 -2.65
CA ILE A 194 7.42 9.03 -3.36
C ILE A 194 6.43 9.79 -2.49
N ARG A 195 5.86 10.86 -3.03
CA ARG A 195 4.93 11.74 -2.30
C ARG A 195 3.57 11.73 -2.96
N ILE A 196 2.55 11.58 -2.15
CA ILE A 196 1.16 11.50 -2.61
C ILE A 196 0.25 12.50 -1.90
N ALA A 197 -0.83 12.86 -2.58
CA ALA A 197 -2.01 13.43 -1.98
C ALA A 197 -3.13 12.38 -1.98
N HIS A 198 -3.93 12.34 -0.93
CA HIS A 198 -5.11 11.50 -0.77
C HIS A 198 -6.35 12.41 -0.73
N ASN A 199 -7.26 12.20 -1.66
CA ASN A 199 -8.40 13.09 -1.89
C ASN A 199 -9.65 12.70 -1.09
N SER A 200 -9.49 11.87 -0.06
CA SER A 200 -10.54 11.50 0.90
C SER A 200 -10.02 11.46 2.33
N ILE A 201 -10.94 11.22 3.26
CA ILE A 201 -10.65 10.95 4.67
C ILE A 201 -11.15 9.55 4.97
N GLY A 202 -10.30 8.74 5.57
CA GLY A 202 -10.68 7.41 6.06
C GLY A 202 -11.70 7.50 7.19
N GLU A 203 -12.71 6.63 7.17
CA GLU A 203 -13.68 6.47 8.24
C GLU A 203 -13.55 5.07 8.85
N LEU A 204 -13.53 4.98 10.18
CA LEU A 204 -13.59 3.71 10.89
C LEU A 204 -15.03 3.22 10.94
N LYS A 205 -15.38 2.34 10.00
CA LYS A 205 -16.71 1.70 9.93
C LYS A 205 -16.74 0.42 10.79
N PRO A 206 -17.91 -0.13 11.10
CA PRO A 206 -18.03 -1.38 11.85
C PRO A 206 -17.16 -2.51 11.31
N GLU A 207 -17.08 -2.66 9.98
CA GLU A 207 -16.23 -3.63 9.27
C GLU A 207 -14.73 -3.50 9.65
N TRP A 208 -14.24 -2.30 9.96
CA TRP A 208 -12.86 -2.12 10.40
C TRP A 208 -12.61 -2.85 11.73
N TYR A 209 -13.56 -2.76 12.68
CA TYR A 209 -13.44 -3.42 13.98
C TYR A 209 -13.58 -4.94 13.87
N GLU A 210 -14.47 -5.43 13.00
CA GLU A 210 -14.63 -6.86 12.72
C GLU A 210 -13.35 -7.45 12.14
N ASN A 211 -12.77 -6.80 11.13
CA ASN A 211 -11.50 -7.23 10.53
C ASN A 211 -10.32 -7.12 11.52
N ARG A 212 -10.28 -6.07 12.37
CA ARG A 212 -9.29 -5.97 13.46
C ARG A 212 -9.38 -7.18 14.41
N ASP A 213 -10.57 -7.57 14.77
CA ASP A 213 -10.77 -8.72 15.68
C ASP A 213 -10.32 -10.04 15.01
N MET A 214 -10.56 -10.21 13.71
CA MET A 214 -10.00 -11.32 12.93
C MET A 214 -8.47 -11.31 12.91
N ILE A 215 -7.84 -10.14 12.73
CA ILE A 215 -6.39 -9.98 12.81
C ILE A 215 -5.85 -10.34 14.20
N ASN A 216 -6.54 -9.93 15.26
CA ASN A 216 -6.17 -10.27 16.63
C ASN A 216 -6.28 -11.78 16.89
N GLU A 217 -7.31 -12.44 16.38
CA GLU A 217 -7.43 -13.90 16.46
C GLU A 217 -6.27 -14.60 15.74
N LYS A 218 -5.91 -14.11 14.56
CA LYS A 218 -4.87 -14.69 13.68
C LYS A 218 -3.46 -14.44 14.19
N TYR A 219 -3.17 -13.23 14.67
CA TYR A 219 -1.81 -12.78 14.98
C TYR A 219 -1.58 -12.33 16.43
N GLY A 220 -2.60 -12.27 17.28
CA GLY A 220 -2.53 -11.71 18.65
C GLY A 220 -1.44 -12.31 19.52
N LYS A 221 -1.08 -13.60 19.31
CA LYS A 221 0.03 -14.26 20.03
C LYS A 221 1.41 -13.64 19.77
N TYR A 222 1.55 -12.84 18.72
CA TYR A 222 2.79 -12.14 18.37
C TYR A 222 2.81 -10.68 18.85
N PHE A 223 1.68 -10.16 19.36
CA PHE A 223 1.56 -8.77 19.80
C PHE A 223 2.07 -8.56 21.24
N PRO A 224 2.58 -7.39 21.59
CA PRO A 224 2.89 -6.29 20.68
C PRO A 224 4.18 -6.54 19.87
N ILE A 225 4.20 -6.06 18.63
CA ILE A 225 5.40 -6.05 17.79
C ILE A 225 6.05 -4.66 17.86
N ASP A 226 7.35 -4.60 18.06
CA ASP A 226 8.18 -3.40 17.99
C ASP A 226 9.57 -3.79 17.47
N ILE A 227 9.92 -3.35 16.26
CA ILE A 227 11.18 -3.71 15.60
C ILE A 227 12.32 -2.74 15.86
N GLU A 228 12.08 -1.72 16.68
CA GLU A 228 13.06 -0.69 17.07
C GLU A 228 13.27 -0.64 18.58
N LYS A 229 13.22 -1.79 19.22
CA LYS A 229 13.54 -1.94 20.66
C LYS A 229 15.00 -1.65 20.96
#